data_7329b454fb59b84cccf15ab5de00e60b
#
_entry.id   7329b454fb59b84cccf15ab5de00e60b
#
_cell.length_a   1.000
_cell.length_b   1.000
_cell.length_c   1.000
_cell.angle_alpha   90.00
_cell.angle_beta   90.00
_cell.angle_gamma   90.00
#
_symmetry.space_group_name_H-M   'P 1'
#
loop_
_entity.id
_entity.type
_entity.pdbx_description
1 polymer ?
#
loop_
_entity_poly.entity_id
_entity_poly.type
_entity_poly.pdbx_seq_one_letter_code
_entity_poly.pdbx_strand_id
1 'polypeptide(L)' 'MNVLKTGTLVSWRGSVGLVMGACKKRWAKDDDVWVMWADEPKPKIESSRFLEVLNASR' A
#
# COMPACT_ATOMS: atom_id res chain seq x y z
N MET A 1 -1.20 15.09 -4.00
CA MET A 1 -0.83 14.16 -2.94
C MET A 1 -1.59 12.86 -3.09
N ASN A 2 -0.89 11.78 -3.29
CA ASN A 2 -1.51 10.51 -3.63
C ASN A 2 -1.32 9.48 -2.53
N VAL A 3 -2.05 9.69 -1.45
CA VAL A 3 -2.04 8.74 -0.36
C VAL A 3 -3.17 7.74 -0.60
N LEU A 4 -2.81 6.47 -0.67
CA LEU A 4 -3.81 5.44 -0.85
C LEU A 4 -4.57 5.24 0.45
N LYS A 5 -5.88 5.08 0.33
CA LYS A 5 -6.72 4.92 1.51
C LYS A 5 -6.68 3.49 2.00
N THR A 6 -6.93 3.33 3.29
CA THR A 6 -7.08 2.02 3.90
C THR A 6 -8.17 1.25 3.17
N GLY A 7 -7.89 0.00 2.83
CA GLY A 7 -8.83 -0.84 2.12
C GLY A 7 -8.64 -0.85 0.62
N THR A 8 -7.71 -0.06 0.10
CA THR A 8 -7.42 -0.07 -1.33
C THR A 8 -6.68 -1.36 -1.69
N LEU A 9 -7.14 -2.04 -2.73
CA LEU A 9 -6.44 -3.21 -3.25
C LEU A 9 -5.39 -2.75 -4.24
N VAL A 10 -4.20 -3.32 -4.10
CA VAL A 10 -3.08 -2.95 -4.96
C VAL A 10 -2.38 -4.21 -5.43
N SER A 11 -1.60 -4.07 -6.48
CA SER A 11 -0.77 -5.17 -6.97
C SER A 11 0.61 -4.67 -7.30
N TRP A 12 1.55 -5.59 -7.25
CA TRP A 12 2.93 -5.33 -7.62
C TRP A 12 3.60 -6.64 -7.96
N ARG A 13 4.13 -6.74 -9.17
CA ARG A 13 4.83 -7.92 -9.66
C ARG A 13 4.01 -9.21 -9.49
N GLY A 14 2.72 -9.13 -9.76
CA GLY A 14 1.86 -10.29 -9.67
C GLY A 14 1.32 -10.61 -8.28
N SER A 15 1.75 -9.88 -7.27
CA SER A 15 1.23 -10.06 -5.91
C SER A 15 0.12 -9.07 -5.67
N VAL A 16 -0.86 -9.48 -4.87
CA VAL A 16 -1.98 -8.63 -4.51
C VAL A 16 -1.89 -8.31 -3.03
N GLY A 17 -2.16 -7.06 -2.69
CA GLY A 17 -2.10 -6.61 -1.31
C GLY A 17 -3.23 -5.67 -0.98
N LEU A 18 -3.40 -5.44 0.32
CA LEU A 18 -4.41 -4.52 0.84
C LEU A 18 -3.71 -3.41 1.60
N VAL A 19 -4.03 -2.18 1.24
CA VAL A 19 -3.45 -1.02 1.93
C VAL A 19 -4.04 -0.94 3.33
N MET A 20 -3.17 -0.93 4.32
CA MET A 20 -3.58 -0.85 5.72
C MET A 20 -3.63 0.58 6.22
N GLY A 21 -2.90 1.49 5.58
CA GLY A 21 -2.88 2.88 5.98
C GLY A 21 -1.54 3.52 5.65
N ALA A 22 -1.46 4.82 5.87
CA ALA A 22 -0.23 5.56 5.63
C ALA A 22 0.83 5.17 6.64
N CYS A 23 2.08 5.15 6.20
CA CYS A 23 3.20 4.89 7.09
C CYS A 23 3.59 6.21 7.74
N LYS A 24 3.52 6.25 9.07
CA LYS A 24 3.80 7.47 9.82
C LYS A 24 5.11 7.39 10.58
N LYS A 25 5.99 6.51 10.16
CA LYS A 25 7.30 6.43 10.77
C LYS A 25 8.12 7.68 10.43
N ARG A 26 9.04 8.02 11.33
CA ARG A 26 9.83 9.24 11.17
C ARG A 26 10.59 9.27 9.85
N TRP A 27 11.10 8.12 9.41
CA TRP A 27 11.89 8.01 8.21
C TRP A 27 11.05 7.77 6.95
N ALA A 28 9.76 7.59 7.11
CA ALA A 28 8.90 7.28 5.97
C ALA A 28 8.64 8.53 5.14
N LYS A 29 8.44 8.34 3.84
CA LYS A 29 8.10 9.41 2.94
C LYS A 29 6.59 9.56 2.86
N ASP A 30 6.14 10.66 2.28
CA ASP A 30 4.72 10.99 2.23
C ASP A 30 3.90 9.93 1.51
N ASP A 31 4.50 9.24 0.53
CA ASP A 31 3.79 8.24 -0.26
C ASP A 31 3.99 6.82 0.26
N ASP A 32 4.64 6.64 1.40
CA ASP A 32 4.83 5.31 1.96
C ASP A 32 3.56 4.86 2.66
N VAL A 33 3.17 3.61 2.40
CA VAL A 33 1.97 3.03 3.01
C VAL A 33 2.28 1.62 3.49
N TRP A 34 1.49 1.17 4.45
CA TRP A 34 1.54 -0.20 4.90
C TRP A 34 0.65 -1.05 4.01
N VAL A 35 1.19 -2.15 3.52
CA VAL A 35 0.44 -3.07 2.67
C VAL A 35 0.53 -4.47 3.24
N MET A 36 -0.62 -5.11 3.38
CA MET A 36 -0.68 -6.51 3.76
C MET A 36 -0.78 -7.33 2.48
N TRP A 37 0.31 -8.00 2.13
CA TRP A 37 0.34 -8.82 0.92
C TRP A 37 -0.30 -10.17 1.18
N ALA A 38 -1.01 -10.69 0.17
CA ALA A 38 -1.75 -11.94 0.32
C ALA A 38 -0.83 -13.12 0.65
N ASP A 39 0.40 -13.06 0.18
CA ASP A 39 1.35 -14.16 0.39
C ASP A 39 2.36 -13.90 1.51
N GLU A 40 2.13 -12.85 2.30
CA GLU A 40 3.04 -12.49 3.37
C GLU A 40 2.31 -12.51 4.71
N PRO A 41 2.98 -12.95 5.77
CA PRO A 41 2.34 -13.01 7.09
C PRO A 41 2.25 -11.66 7.81
N LYS A 42 3.02 -10.67 7.36
CA LYS A 42 3.07 -9.39 8.04
C LYS A 42 3.01 -8.26 7.03
N PRO A 43 2.45 -7.11 7.42
CA PRO A 43 2.43 -5.96 6.51
C PRO A 43 3.83 -5.43 6.26
N LYS A 44 4.00 -4.85 5.09
CA LYS A 44 5.26 -4.24 4.69
C LYS A 44 5.02 -2.81 4.24
N ILE A 45 6.05 -1.99 4.35
CA ILE A 45 5.99 -0.62 3.90
C ILE A 45 6.35 -0.59 2.42
N GLU A 46 5.46 0.01 1.63
CA GLU A 46 5.66 0.13 0.20
C GLU A 46 5.44 1.57 -0.23
N SER A 47 6.13 1.97 -1.29
CA SER A 47 5.89 3.28 -1.87
C SER A 47 4.68 3.19 -2.78
N SER A 48 3.67 4.02 -2.53
CA SER A 48 2.43 3.94 -3.28
C SER A 48 2.63 4.23 -4.77
N ARG A 49 3.70 4.95 -5.13
CA ARG A 49 3.96 5.27 -6.52
C ARG A 49 4.28 4.05 -7.37
N PHE A 50 4.71 2.96 -6.74
CA PHE A 50 5.04 1.74 -7.46
C PHE A 50 3.91 0.72 -7.46
N LEU A 51 2.81 1.01 -6.78
CA LEU A 51 1.72 0.07 -6.64
C LEU A 51 0.66 0.37 -7.68
N GLU A 52 0.08 -0.70 -8.23
CA GLU A 52 -1.03 -0.56 -9.15
C GLU A 52 -2.33 -0.74 -8.37
N VAL A 53 -3.23 0.23 -8.48
CA VAL A 53 -4.51 0.18 -7.77
C VAL A 53 -5.47 -0.70 -8.55
N LEU A 54 -5.99 -1.72 -7.88
CA LEU A 54 -6.90 -2.68 -8.51
C LEU A 54 -8.36 -2.28 -8.37
N ASN A 55 -8.71 -1.60 -7.27
CA ASN A 55 -10.06 -1.08 -7.12
C ASN A 55 -9.98 0.42 -6.89
N ALA A 56 -10.79 1.15 -7.63
CA ALA A 56 -10.85 2.59 -7.46
C ALA A 56 -11.75 2.88 -6.28
N SER A 57 -11.19 3.51 -5.27
CA SER A 57 -11.96 3.98 -4.13
C SER A 57 -12.74 5.23 -4.52
N ARG A 58 -13.97 5.32 -4.07
CA ARG A 58 -14.78 6.49 -4.40
C ARG A 58 -15.03 7.34 -3.24
#